data_a763e5a57cd88d11517753093bf53ac2
#
_entry.id   a763e5a57cd88d11517753093bf53ac2
#
_cell.length_a   1.000
_cell.length_b   1.000
_cell.length_c   1.000
_cell.angle_alpha   90.00
_cell.angle_beta   90.00
_cell.angle_gamma   90.00
#
_symmetry.space_group_name_H-M   'P 1'
#
loop_
_entity.id
_entity.type
_entity.pdbx_description
1 polymer ?
#
loop_
_entity_poly.entity_id
_entity_poly.type
_entity_poly.pdbx_seq_one_letter_code
_entity_poly.pdbx_strand_id
1 'polypeptide(L)'
;HVIVSDMSFVVMCRDKRNTGSFFETHGVRVPQTVDKHHPIFPLFAKPYDGSLSTNLHYFKCKEELTEEILKDPKLLFMEYIDKNIYKEYTVDMYFGRDNRVKCIVPRERIEIRAGEINKGCTAKNEILSFLKDKLGYIKGCVGCICVQLFFHPETKDIVGIEINPRFGGGYPLTYMSGGNFPELLIREYFQNEEVAYSDCWKDGMLMLRFDDAVYV
;
A
#
# COMPACT_ATOMS: atom_id res chain seq x y z
N HIS A 1 -4.34 -25.86 5.85
CA HIS A 1 -3.48 -25.09 4.93
C HIS A 1 -3.41 -23.66 5.40
N VAL A 2 -2.19 -23.08 5.35
CA VAL A 2 -1.96 -21.65 5.52
C VAL A 2 -1.71 -21.07 4.13
N ILE A 3 -2.56 -20.13 3.69
CA ILE A 3 -2.42 -19.49 2.39
C ILE A 3 -1.64 -18.18 2.62
N VAL A 4 -0.38 -18.19 2.27
CA VAL A 4 0.54 -17.07 2.43
C VAL A 4 1.51 -17.06 1.23
N SER A 5 1.92 -15.89 0.80
CA SER A 5 2.93 -15.73 -0.25
C SER A 5 4.27 -16.37 0.16
N ASP A 6 5.12 -16.66 -0.81
CA ASP A 6 6.44 -17.23 -0.58
C ASP A 6 7.27 -16.39 0.40
N MET A 7 8.09 -17.05 1.20
CA MET A 7 8.93 -16.40 2.21
C MET A 7 9.80 -15.29 1.62
N SER A 8 10.34 -15.50 0.41
CA SER A 8 11.16 -14.51 -0.29
C SER A 8 10.38 -13.20 -0.57
N PHE A 9 9.12 -13.32 -1.00
CA PHE A 9 8.27 -12.16 -1.22
C PHE A 9 7.89 -11.48 0.11
N VAL A 10 7.54 -12.25 1.14
CA VAL A 10 7.21 -11.70 2.47
C VAL A 10 8.42 -10.96 3.07
N VAL A 11 9.62 -11.52 2.99
CA VAL A 11 10.85 -10.88 3.49
C VAL A 11 11.17 -9.62 2.70
N MET A 12 11.01 -9.64 1.38
CA MET A 12 11.17 -8.45 0.53
C MET A 12 10.23 -7.32 0.97
N CYS A 13 8.97 -7.61 1.28
CA CYS A 13 7.99 -6.61 1.73
C CYS A 13 8.28 -6.02 3.12
N ARG A 14 9.09 -6.69 3.97
CA ARG A 14 9.43 -6.23 5.32
C ARG A 14 10.36 -5.03 5.34
N ASP A 15 11.22 -4.91 4.36
CA ASP A 15 12.20 -3.82 4.24
C ASP A 15 11.80 -2.86 3.12
N LYS A 16 11.54 -1.62 3.45
CA LYS A 16 11.10 -0.59 2.49
C LYS A 16 12.13 -0.30 1.40
N ARG A 17 13.41 -0.57 1.64
CA ARG A 17 14.48 -0.45 0.63
C ARG A 17 14.30 -1.52 -0.46
N ASN A 18 14.04 -2.76 -0.04
CA ASN A 18 13.79 -3.86 -0.96
C ASN A 18 12.46 -3.67 -1.71
N THR A 19 11.41 -3.20 -1.02
CA THR A 19 10.12 -2.89 -1.65
C THR A 19 10.27 -1.74 -2.64
N GLY A 20 11.09 -0.73 -2.34
CA GLY A 20 11.41 0.36 -3.26
C GLY A 20 12.07 -0.18 -4.53
N SER A 21 13.14 -0.95 -4.41
CA SER A 21 13.82 -1.57 -5.55
C SER A 21 12.90 -2.50 -6.36
N PHE A 22 12.01 -3.23 -5.67
CA PHE A 22 10.99 -4.05 -6.34
C PHE A 22 10.04 -3.18 -7.18
N PHE A 23 9.53 -2.08 -6.65
CA PHE A 23 8.69 -1.16 -7.41
C PHE A 23 9.41 -0.62 -8.64
N GLU A 24 10.64 -0.14 -8.49
CA GLU A 24 11.43 0.40 -9.59
C GLU A 24 11.66 -0.61 -10.70
N THR A 25 11.98 -1.87 -10.36
CA THR A 25 12.17 -2.95 -11.35
C THR A 25 10.89 -3.30 -12.11
N HIS A 26 9.72 -2.97 -11.54
CA HIS A 26 8.42 -3.12 -12.18
C HIS A 26 7.90 -1.83 -12.83
N GLY A 27 8.73 -0.78 -12.89
CA GLY A 27 8.36 0.51 -13.50
C GLY A 27 7.33 1.30 -12.70
N VAL A 28 7.31 1.12 -11.37
CA VAL A 28 6.54 1.94 -10.43
C VAL A 28 7.49 2.92 -9.76
N ARG A 29 7.21 4.23 -9.90
CA ARG A 29 7.99 5.28 -9.25
C ARG A 29 7.90 5.13 -7.73
N VAL A 30 8.99 5.43 -7.03
CA VAL A 30 9.05 5.53 -5.56
C VAL A 30 9.57 6.91 -5.16
N PRO A 31 9.36 7.36 -3.91
CA PRO A 31 9.99 8.59 -3.43
C PRO A 31 11.51 8.50 -3.56
N GLN A 32 12.13 9.51 -4.19
CA GLN A 32 13.57 9.53 -4.42
C GLN A 32 14.32 9.57 -3.09
N THR A 33 15.32 8.70 -2.94
CA THR A 33 16.23 8.74 -1.79
C THR A 33 17.07 10.01 -1.85
N VAL A 34 17.20 10.72 -0.73
CA VAL A 34 17.95 11.97 -0.59
C VAL A 34 19.17 11.72 0.29
N ASP A 35 20.32 12.22 -0.12
CA ASP A 35 21.52 12.22 0.73
C ASP A 35 21.28 13.15 1.95
N LYS A 36 21.31 12.57 3.13
CA LYS A 36 21.10 13.30 4.38
C LYS A 36 22.14 14.39 4.67
N HIS A 37 23.31 14.35 4.01
CA HIS A 37 24.36 15.37 4.12
C HIS A 37 24.18 16.51 3.12
N HIS A 38 23.43 16.28 2.03
CA HIS A 38 23.07 17.26 1.00
C HIS A 38 21.55 17.27 0.77
N PRO A 39 20.74 17.56 1.82
CA PRO A 39 19.29 17.42 1.74
C PRO A 39 18.66 18.47 0.83
N ILE A 40 17.59 18.03 0.14
CA ILE A 40 16.67 18.91 -0.60
C ILE A 40 15.37 18.99 0.23
N PHE A 41 14.89 20.21 0.46
CA PHE A 41 13.69 20.43 1.28
C PHE A 41 12.47 20.78 0.41
N PRO A 42 11.26 20.41 0.86
CA PRO A 42 10.94 19.65 2.09
C PRO A 42 11.41 18.19 2.01
N LEU A 43 11.82 17.64 3.15
CA LEU A 43 12.42 16.32 3.25
C LEU A 43 11.54 15.44 4.16
N PHE A 44 11.43 14.17 3.84
CA PHE A 44 10.74 13.17 4.66
C PHE A 44 11.70 12.08 5.09
N ALA A 45 11.57 11.60 6.34
CA ALA A 45 12.31 10.43 6.78
C ALA A 45 11.43 9.45 7.54
N LYS A 46 11.69 8.15 7.32
CA LYS A 46 10.99 7.04 7.99
C LYS A 46 11.92 5.86 8.20
N PRO A 47 11.67 5.01 9.23
CA PRO A 47 12.43 3.76 9.38
C PRO A 47 12.18 2.81 8.21
N TYR A 48 13.24 2.13 7.74
CA TYR A 48 13.11 1.15 6.66
C TYR A 48 12.32 -0.10 7.06
N ASP A 49 12.31 -0.43 8.36
CA ASP A 49 11.63 -1.60 8.96
C ASP A 49 10.42 -1.21 9.83
N GLY A 50 10.04 0.07 9.84
CA GLY A 50 8.96 0.61 10.66
C GLY A 50 7.56 0.17 10.21
N SER A 51 6.62 0.17 11.17
CA SER A 51 5.20 -0.13 10.96
C SER A 51 4.32 0.90 11.68
N LEU A 52 3.00 0.90 11.40
CA LEU A 52 1.99 1.74 12.07
C LEU A 52 2.28 3.25 12.04
N SER A 53 2.98 3.72 11.00
CA SER A 53 3.34 5.16 10.86
C SER A 53 4.11 5.73 12.06
N THR A 54 4.91 4.92 12.75
CA THR A 54 5.74 5.36 13.85
C THR A 54 7.07 5.95 13.37
N ASN A 55 7.60 6.91 14.12
CA ASN A 55 8.89 7.56 13.85
C ASN A 55 8.99 8.16 12.45
N LEU A 56 7.93 8.85 12.03
CA LEU A 56 7.89 9.59 10.77
C LEU A 56 8.34 11.03 11.03
N HIS A 57 9.22 11.54 10.20
CA HIS A 57 9.75 12.89 10.31
C HIS A 57 9.50 13.66 9.01
N TYR A 58 9.13 14.93 9.18
CA TYR A 58 8.97 15.88 8.09
C TYR A 58 9.80 17.13 8.43
N PHE A 59 10.69 17.50 7.53
CA PHE A 59 11.60 18.63 7.71
C PHE A 59 11.36 19.68 6.61
N LYS A 60 11.14 20.91 7.03
CA LYS A 60 10.96 22.06 6.12
C LYS A 60 12.29 22.70 5.73
N CYS A 61 13.26 22.61 6.63
CA CYS A 61 14.56 23.28 6.47
C CYS A 61 15.66 22.51 7.22
N LYS A 62 16.91 22.91 6.99
CA LYS A 62 18.11 22.25 7.53
C LYS A 62 18.19 22.30 9.05
N GLU A 63 17.70 23.38 9.65
CA GLU A 63 17.74 23.62 11.09
C GLU A 63 16.94 22.62 11.90
N GLU A 64 15.99 21.93 11.25
CA GLU A 64 15.18 20.87 11.88
C GLU A 64 15.90 19.51 11.89
N LEU A 65 17.00 19.34 11.16
CA LEU A 65 17.80 18.10 11.14
C LEU A 65 18.80 18.10 12.31
N THR A 66 18.43 17.43 13.39
CA THR A 66 19.31 17.24 14.53
C THR A 66 20.38 16.19 14.27
N GLU A 67 21.49 16.26 15.02
CA GLU A 67 22.55 15.23 14.93
C GLU A 67 22.05 13.83 15.27
N GLU A 68 21.08 13.71 16.19
CA GLU A 68 20.47 12.44 16.56
C GLU A 68 19.75 11.80 15.38
N ILE A 69 18.92 12.57 14.66
CA ILE A 69 18.23 12.15 13.45
C ILE A 69 19.22 11.75 12.35
N LEU A 70 20.26 12.53 12.14
CA LEU A 70 21.30 12.26 11.14
C LEU A 70 22.12 11.00 11.45
N LYS A 71 22.27 10.65 12.72
CA LYS A 71 23.00 9.45 13.18
C LYS A 71 22.15 8.18 13.21
N ASP A 72 20.82 8.28 13.14
CA ASP A 72 19.96 7.09 13.15
C ASP A 72 20.17 6.27 11.85
N PRO A 73 20.72 5.04 11.97
CA PRO A 73 20.98 4.18 10.80
C PRO A 73 19.71 3.57 10.20
N LYS A 74 18.58 3.64 10.91
CA LYS A 74 17.31 3.07 10.46
C LYS A 74 16.51 4.03 9.58
N LEU A 75 16.77 5.32 9.64
CA LEU A 75 16.04 6.32 8.89
C LEU A 75 16.44 6.35 7.41
N LEU A 76 15.45 6.22 6.55
CA LEU A 76 15.54 6.51 5.12
C LEU A 76 15.10 7.95 4.88
N PHE A 77 15.98 8.73 4.29
CA PHE A 77 15.68 10.11 3.88
C PHE A 77 15.25 10.11 2.41
N MET A 78 14.13 10.77 2.14
CA MET A 78 13.52 10.76 0.80
C MET A 78 12.79 12.06 0.51
N GLU A 79 12.48 12.31 -0.77
CA GLU A 79 11.61 13.40 -1.15
C GLU A 79 10.28 13.36 -0.40
N TYR A 80 9.77 14.54 -0.10
CA TYR A 80 8.43 14.66 0.46
C TYR A 80 7.39 14.65 -0.65
N ILE A 81 6.42 13.74 -0.56
CA ILE A 81 5.26 13.73 -1.44
C ILE A 81 4.16 14.57 -0.80
N ASP A 82 3.82 15.69 -1.42
CA ASP A 82 2.86 16.66 -0.85
C ASP A 82 1.44 16.10 -0.88
N LYS A 83 0.87 15.85 0.31
CA LYS A 83 -0.49 15.34 0.51
C LYS A 83 -1.60 16.34 0.12
N ASN A 84 -1.27 17.60 -0.11
CA ASN A 84 -2.24 18.56 -0.65
C ASN A 84 -2.42 18.39 -2.16
N ILE A 85 -1.45 17.77 -2.84
CA ILE A 85 -1.43 17.54 -4.28
C ILE A 85 -1.72 16.07 -4.58
N TYR A 86 -1.10 15.16 -3.84
CA TYR A 86 -1.29 13.73 -3.97
C TYR A 86 -2.31 13.19 -2.98
N LYS A 87 -3.16 12.29 -3.45
CA LYS A 87 -4.07 11.52 -2.60
C LYS A 87 -3.42 10.20 -2.21
N GLU A 88 -3.57 9.80 -0.95
CA GLU A 88 -3.06 8.52 -0.46
C GLU A 88 -4.07 7.41 -0.70
N TYR A 89 -3.61 6.29 -1.25
CA TYR A 89 -4.41 5.09 -1.49
C TYR A 89 -3.82 3.87 -0.81
N THR A 90 -4.69 3.00 -0.36
CA THR A 90 -4.39 1.59 -0.12
C THR A 90 -5.15 0.77 -1.14
N VAL A 91 -4.44 -0.09 -1.86
CA VAL A 91 -5.03 -0.94 -2.90
C VAL A 91 -4.97 -2.39 -2.43
N ASP A 92 -6.12 -3.00 -2.19
CA ASP A 92 -6.18 -4.43 -1.94
C ASP A 92 -6.13 -5.16 -3.28
N MET A 93 -5.23 -6.14 -3.37
CA MET A 93 -5.05 -6.97 -4.56
C MET A 93 -5.14 -8.45 -4.16
N TYR A 94 -5.88 -9.24 -4.92
CA TYR A 94 -5.94 -10.69 -4.76
C TYR A 94 -5.15 -11.37 -5.87
N PHE A 95 -4.21 -12.21 -5.48
CA PHE A 95 -3.40 -13.03 -6.39
C PHE A 95 -3.81 -14.50 -6.28
N GLY A 96 -4.09 -15.11 -7.42
CA GLY A 96 -4.41 -16.52 -7.51
C GLY A 96 -3.18 -17.42 -7.33
N ARG A 97 -3.41 -18.74 -7.32
CA ARG A 97 -2.36 -19.77 -7.25
C ARG A 97 -1.34 -19.70 -8.40
N ASP A 98 -1.73 -19.08 -9.50
CA ASP A 98 -0.88 -18.84 -10.68
C ASP A 98 -0.01 -17.57 -10.57
N ASN A 99 0.03 -16.95 -9.38
CA ASN A 99 0.72 -15.69 -9.11
C ASN A 99 0.24 -14.49 -9.96
N ARG A 100 -0.95 -14.60 -10.54
CA ARG A 100 -1.57 -13.51 -11.30
C ARG A 100 -2.65 -12.82 -10.50
N VAL A 101 -2.75 -11.51 -10.68
CA VAL A 101 -3.81 -10.72 -10.05
C VAL A 101 -5.19 -11.13 -10.59
N LYS A 102 -6.15 -11.28 -9.68
CA LYS A 102 -7.55 -11.65 -9.97
C LYS A 102 -8.54 -10.56 -9.60
N CYS A 103 -8.17 -9.67 -8.69
CA CYS A 103 -8.97 -8.50 -8.32
C CYS A 103 -8.07 -7.39 -7.78
N ILE A 104 -8.41 -6.13 -8.10
CA ILE A 104 -7.71 -4.93 -7.64
C ILE A 104 -8.76 -3.94 -7.16
N VAL A 105 -8.67 -3.47 -5.92
CA VAL A 105 -9.63 -2.52 -5.34
C VAL A 105 -8.88 -1.34 -4.71
N PRO A 106 -8.70 -0.23 -5.46
CA PRO A 106 -8.16 1.00 -4.91
C PRO A 106 -9.12 1.63 -3.91
N ARG A 107 -8.60 2.05 -2.76
CA ARG A 107 -9.32 2.75 -1.70
C ARG A 107 -8.59 4.04 -1.35
N GLU A 108 -9.20 5.18 -1.60
CA GLU A 108 -8.72 6.48 -1.15
C GLU A 108 -8.75 6.55 0.38
N ARG A 109 -7.67 7.02 1.00
CA ARG A 109 -7.55 7.24 2.45
C ARG A 109 -7.92 8.68 2.76
N ILE A 110 -9.22 8.96 2.92
CA ILE A 110 -9.75 10.31 3.15
C ILE A 110 -9.34 10.81 4.53
N GLU A 111 -9.43 9.95 5.54
CA GLU A 111 -9.02 10.27 6.91
C GLU A 111 -8.32 9.06 7.54
N ILE A 112 -7.22 9.35 8.23
CA ILE A 112 -6.39 8.32 8.91
C ILE A 112 -6.41 8.62 10.42
N ARG A 113 -6.63 7.58 11.24
CA ARG A 113 -6.58 7.63 12.69
C ARG A 113 -5.66 6.51 13.20
N ALA A 114 -4.64 6.86 13.97
CA ALA A 114 -3.66 5.90 14.49
C ALA A 114 -3.04 4.97 13.42
N GLY A 115 -2.73 5.50 12.23
CA GLY A 115 -2.17 4.74 11.11
C GLY A 115 -3.18 3.91 10.30
N GLU A 116 -4.41 3.77 10.78
CA GLU A 116 -5.49 3.03 10.11
C GLU A 116 -6.46 3.97 9.40
N ILE A 117 -7.09 3.47 8.33
CA ILE A 117 -8.10 4.22 7.61
C ILE A 117 -9.36 4.40 8.49
N ASN A 118 -9.76 5.65 8.71
CA ASN A 118 -10.99 6.00 9.42
C ASN A 118 -12.13 6.34 8.47
N LYS A 119 -11.84 7.12 7.44
CA LYS A 119 -12.76 7.36 6.33
C LYS A 119 -12.08 7.02 5.02
N GLY A 120 -12.76 6.29 4.14
CA GLY A 120 -12.22 5.92 2.85
C GLY A 120 -13.30 5.62 1.84
N CYS A 121 -12.91 5.67 0.58
CA CYS A 121 -13.82 5.48 -0.54
C CYS A 121 -13.17 4.58 -1.60
N THR A 122 -13.91 3.61 -2.14
CA THR A 122 -13.43 2.83 -3.30
C THR A 122 -13.42 3.73 -4.55
N ALA A 123 -12.41 3.55 -5.40
CA ALA A 123 -12.29 4.36 -6.61
C ALA A 123 -11.82 3.56 -7.82
N LYS A 124 -12.63 3.50 -8.86
CA LYS A 124 -12.23 3.03 -10.20
C LYS A 124 -11.55 4.16 -10.94
N ASN A 125 -10.23 4.21 -10.84
CA ASN A 125 -9.41 5.21 -11.50
C ASN A 125 -8.19 4.55 -12.18
N GLU A 126 -7.26 5.36 -12.65
CA GLU A 126 -6.08 4.93 -13.40
C GLU A 126 -5.15 3.98 -12.60
N ILE A 127 -5.22 4.01 -11.26
CA ILE A 127 -4.46 3.08 -10.40
C ILE A 127 -4.75 1.62 -10.75
N LEU A 128 -6.02 1.30 -11.08
CA LEU A 128 -6.44 -0.05 -11.39
C LEU A 128 -5.71 -0.61 -12.62
N SER A 129 -5.77 0.11 -13.75
CA SER A 129 -5.10 -0.30 -14.99
C SER A 129 -3.58 -0.28 -14.85
N PHE A 130 -3.04 0.72 -14.17
CA PHE A 130 -1.60 0.86 -13.90
C PHE A 130 -1.06 -0.34 -13.10
N LEU A 131 -1.68 -0.68 -11.97
CA LEU A 131 -1.22 -1.81 -11.15
C LEU A 131 -1.45 -3.15 -11.83
N LYS A 132 -2.51 -3.29 -12.63
CA LYS A 132 -2.72 -4.49 -13.44
C LYS A 132 -1.61 -4.68 -14.48
N ASP A 133 -1.15 -3.61 -15.11
CA ASP A 133 -0.03 -3.63 -16.06
C ASP A 133 1.30 -3.92 -15.36
N LYS A 134 1.62 -3.18 -14.29
CA LYS A 134 2.93 -3.22 -13.62
C LYS A 134 3.09 -4.41 -12.67
N LEU A 135 2.05 -4.74 -11.92
CA LEU A 135 2.06 -5.76 -10.86
C LEU A 135 1.07 -6.90 -11.11
N GLY A 136 0.61 -7.09 -12.34
CA GLY A 136 -0.38 -8.12 -12.69
C GLY A 136 0.12 -9.56 -12.53
N TYR A 137 1.43 -9.76 -12.48
CA TYR A 137 2.09 -11.01 -12.14
C TYR A 137 3.24 -10.76 -11.19
N ILE A 138 3.25 -11.43 -10.06
CA ILE A 138 4.35 -11.36 -9.08
C ILE A 138 4.68 -12.78 -8.65
N LYS A 139 5.88 -13.26 -9.01
CA LYS A 139 6.35 -14.59 -8.64
C LYS A 139 6.33 -14.78 -7.12
N GLY A 140 5.70 -15.86 -6.65
CA GLY A 140 5.59 -16.20 -5.24
C GLY A 140 4.53 -15.40 -4.47
N CYS A 141 3.81 -14.51 -5.13
CA CYS A 141 2.71 -13.77 -4.52
C CYS A 141 1.40 -14.54 -4.68
N VAL A 142 0.71 -14.84 -3.58
CA VAL A 142 -0.62 -15.48 -3.55
C VAL A 142 -1.49 -14.87 -2.45
N GLY A 143 -2.81 -14.97 -2.63
CA GLY A 143 -3.78 -14.45 -1.68
C GLY A 143 -3.88 -12.92 -1.68
N CYS A 144 -4.18 -12.34 -0.54
CA CYS A 144 -4.38 -10.89 -0.41
C CYS A 144 -3.08 -10.16 -0.10
N ILE A 145 -2.83 -9.09 -0.82
CA ILE A 145 -1.82 -8.09 -0.48
C ILE A 145 -2.44 -6.68 -0.44
N CYS A 146 -1.81 -5.77 0.30
CA CYS A 146 -2.14 -4.35 0.31
C CYS A 146 -0.96 -3.55 -0.24
N VAL A 147 -1.16 -2.84 -1.34
CA VAL A 147 -0.22 -1.87 -1.90
C VAL A 147 -0.60 -0.48 -1.43
N GLN A 148 0.32 0.26 -0.81
CA GLN A 148 0.13 1.68 -0.48
C GLN A 148 0.85 2.54 -1.50
N LEU A 149 0.18 3.60 -1.93
CA LEU A 149 0.69 4.52 -2.94
C LEU A 149 0.09 5.91 -2.81
N PHE A 150 0.77 6.89 -3.41
CA PHE A 150 0.23 8.21 -3.69
C PHE A 150 -0.19 8.31 -5.15
N PHE A 151 -1.27 9.04 -5.40
CA PHE A 151 -1.81 9.29 -6.72
C PHE A 151 -2.04 10.79 -6.93
N HIS A 152 -1.50 11.34 -7.98
CA HIS A 152 -1.73 12.73 -8.38
C HIS A 152 -2.95 12.80 -9.31
N PRO A 153 -4.05 13.45 -8.91
CA PRO A 153 -5.32 13.41 -9.68
C PRO A 153 -5.23 14.05 -11.07
N GLU A 154 -4.36 15.06 -11.24
CA GLU A 154 -4.23 15.77 -12.51
C GLU A 154 -3.21 15.11 -13.45
N THR A 155 -1.98 14.87 -12.98
CA THR A 155 -0.90 14.31 -13.82
C THR A 155 -0.99 12.80 -13.96
N LYS A 156 -1.80 12.13 -13.11
CA LYS A 156 -1.93 10.66 -13.03
C LYS A 156 -0.65 9.96 -12.56
N ASP A 157 0.31 10.71 -12.01
CA ASP A 157 1.52 10.15 -11.44
C ASP A 157 1.19 9.26 -10.23
N ILE A 158 1.83 8.09 -10.17
CA ILE A 158 1.64 7.09 -9.13
C ILE A 158 2.98 6.79 -8.46
N VAL A 159 3.02 6.95 -7.14
CA VAL A 159 4.23 6.76 -6.34
C VAL A 159 4.01 5.64 -5.33
N GLY A 160 4.70 4.51 -5.50
CA GLY A 160 4.65 3.36 -4.59
C GLY A 160 5.31 3.65 -3.25
N ILE A 161 4.71 3.19 -2.15
CA ILE A 161 5.20 3.43 -0.79
C ILE A 161 5.64 2.14 -0.10
N GLU A 162 4.75 1.14 -0.10
CA GLU A 162 5.00 -0.16 0.55
C GLU A 162 4.01 -1.22 0.06
N ILE A 163 4.39 -2.50 0.29
CA ILE A 163 3.52 -3.65 0.07
C ILE A 163 3.41 -4.41 1.39
N ASN A 164 2.18 -4.73 1.79
CA ASN A 164 1.88 -5.56 2.95
C ASN A 164 1.24 -6.87 2.46
N PRO A 165 1.90 -8.03 2.52
CA PRO A 165 1.39 -9.31 2.01
C PRO A 165 0.38 -9.94 2.99
N ARG A 166 -0.72 -9.24 3.23
CA ARG A 166 -1.81 -9.61 4.15
C ARG A 166 -3.05 -8.77 3.89
N PHE A 167 -4.18 -9.17 4.49
CA PHE A 167 -5.35 -8.31 4.60
C PHE A 167 -5.03 -7.03 5.38
N GLY A 168 -5.44 -5.88 4.88
CA GLY A 168 -5.31 -4.59 5.54
C GLY A 168 -6.44 -4.30 6.53
N GLY A 169 -6.23 -3.42 7.51
CA GLY A 169 -7.28 -2.99 8.45
C GLY A 169 -8.48 -2.30 7.79
N GLY A 170 -8.31 -1.77 6.59
CA GLY A 170 -9.39 -1.19 5.78
C GLY A 170 -10.07 -2.17 4.82
N TYR A 171 -9.68 -3.46 4.80
CA TYR A 171 -10.25 -4.47 3.92
C TYR A 171 -11.79 -4.62 4.01
N PRO A 172 -12.46 -4.38 5.17
CA PRO A 172 -13.92 -4.39 5.20
C PRO A 172 -14.58 -3.52 4.14
N LEU A 173 -13.99 -2.38 3.77
CA LEU A 173 -14.49 -1.55 2.67
C LEU A 173 -14.41 -2.28 1.32
N THR A 174 -13.30 -2.94 1.04
CA THR A 174 -13.12 -3.78 -0.15
C THR A 174 -14.15 -4.91 -0.19
N TYR A 175 -14.31 -5.63 0.92
CA TYR A 175 -15.29 -6.72 1.04
C TYR A 175 -16.73 -6.22 0.77
N MET A 176 -17.13 -5.16 1.45
CA MET A 176 -18.49 -4.61 1.31
C MET A 176 -18.75 -4.01 -0.08
N SER A 177 -17.71 -3.58 -0.79
CA SER A 177 -17.85 -3.15 -2.18
C SER A 177 -18.03 -4.28 -3.18
N GLY A 178 -17.80 -5.53 -2.79
CA GLY A 178 -17.87 -6.72 -3.65
C GLY A 178 -16.51 -7.37 -3.93
N GLY A 179 -15.41 -6.83 -3.41
CA GLY A 179 -14.08 -7.45 -3.46
C GLY A 179 -13.97 -8.58 -2.42
N ASN A 180 -14.73 -9.68 -2.61
CA ASN A 180 -14.82 -10.79 -1.66
C ASN A 180 -13.65 -11.78 -1.82
N PHE A 181 -12.45 -11.39 -1.36
CA PHE A 181 -11.25 -12.22 -1.45
C PHE A 181 -11.34 -13.53 -0.62
N PRO A 182 -11.99 -13.59 0.57
CA PRO A 182 -12.23 -14.85 1.25
C PRO A 182 -12.96 -15.87 0.39
N GLU A 183 -13.97 -15.47 -0.38
CA GLU A 183 -14.66 -16.35 -1.32
C GLU A 183 -13.72 -16.86 -2.42
N LEU A 184 -12.90 -15.98 -3.00
CA LEU A 184 -11.92 -16.36 -4.02
C LEU A 184 -10.93 -17.38 -3.46
N LEU A 185 -10.45 -17.21 -2.22
CA LEU A 185 -9.60 -18.16 -1.52
C LEU A 185 -10.27 -19.53 -1.35
N ILE A 186 -11.55 -19.55 -0.93
CA ILE A 186 -12.30 -20.79 -0.77
C ILE A 186 -12.45 -21.51 -2.12
N ARG A 187 -12.84 -20.79 -3.15
CA ARG A 187 -13.00 -21.34 -4.50
C ARG A 187 -11.70 -21.95 -5.03
N GLU A 188 -10.58 -21.23 -4.93
CA GLU A 188 -9.31 -21.73 -5.45
C GLU A 188 -8.71 -22.88 -4.63
N TYR A 189 -8.70 -22.76 -3.28
CA TYR A 189 -7.93 -23.68 -2.43
C TYR A 189 -8.73 -24.84 -1.85
N PHE A 190 -10.05 -24.72 -1.73
CA PHE A 190 -10.91 -25.77 -1.21
C PHE A 190 -11.80 -26.41 -2.27
N GLN A 191 -12.27 -25.63 -3.24
CA GLN A 191 -13.11 -26.13 -4.33
C GLN A 191 -12.31 -26.46 -5.59
N ASN A 192 -11.02 -26.09 -5.62
CA ASN A 192 -10.12 -26.29 -6.74
C ASN A 192 -10.61 -25.66 -8.06
N GLU A 193 -11.32 -24.51 -7.93
CA GLU A 193 -11.79 -23.74 -9.08
C GLU A 193 -10.69 -22.83 -9.64
N GLU A 194 -10.75 -22.55 -10.92
CA GLU A 194 -9.99 -21.48 -11.54
C GLU A 194 -10.73 -20.14 -11.38
N VAL A 195 -10.07 -19.13 -10.81
CA VAL A 195 -10.63 -17.79 -10.63
C VAL A 195 -10.12 -16.87 -11.74
N ALA A 196 -11.07 -16.34 -12.52
CA ALA A 196 -10.78 -15.31 -13.51
C ALA A 196 -10.61 -13.92 -12.85
N TYR A 197 -9.93 -12.99 -13.56
CA TYR A 197 -9.88 -11.59 -13.17
C TYR A 197 -11.27 -10.94 -13.17
N SER A 198 -11.59 -10.20 -12.13
CA SER A 198 -12.85 -9.44 -12.03
C SER A 198 -12.62 -8.11 -11.32
N ASP A 199 -13.27 -7.06 -11.81
CA ASP A 199 -13.36 -5.73 -11.20
C ASP A 199 -14.82 -5.30 -11.00
N CYS A 200 -15.72 -6.27 -10.82
CA CYS A 200 -17.18 -6.04 -10.68
C CYS A 200 -17.59 -5.44 -9.31
N TRP A 201 -16.63 -5.01 -8.49
CA TRP A 201 -16.91 -4.34 -7.22
C TRP A 201 -17.46 -2.92 -7.44
N LYS A 202 -18.16 -2.41 -6.41
CA LYS A 202 -18.83 -1.10 -6.44
C LYS A 202 -17.82 0.04 -6.31
N ASP A 203 -17.83 0.95 -7.28
CA ASP A 203 -17.13 2.24 -7.23
C ASP A 203 -17.81 3.23 -6.29
N GLY A 204 -17.05 4.16 -5.71
CA GLY A 204 -17.59 5.23 -4.88
C GLY A 204 -18.24 4.77 -3.57
N MET A 205 -17.94 3.55 -3.10
CA MET A 205 -18.45 3.12 -1.77
C MET A 205 -17.66 3.82 -0.67
N LEU A 206 -18.37 4.59 0.14
CA LEU A 206 -17.81 5.32 1.28
C LEU A 206 -17.90 4.47 2.56
N MET A 207 -16.79 4.37 3.28
CA MET A 207 -16.71 3.81 4.63
C MET A 207 -16.44 4.93 5.63
N LEU A 208 -17.27 4.99 6.66
CA LEU A 208 -17.10 5.84 7.84
C LEU A 208 -16.98 4.94 9.06
N ARG A 209 -15.81 4.88 9.67
CA ARG A 209 -15.59 4.14 10.93
C ARG A 209 -15.95 5.02 12.11
N PHE A 210 -16.56 4.43 13.12
CA PHE A 210 -16.85 5.08 14.40
C PHE A 210 -16.54 4.10 15.53
N ASP A 211 -16.23 4.64 16.69
CA ASP A 211 -16.03 3.84 17.89
C ASP A 211 -17.39 3.52 18.49
N ASP A 212 -17.55 2.30 18.99
CA ASP A 212 -18.72 1.83 19.72
C ASP A 212 -18.27 1.14 21.02
N ALA A 213 -19.15 1.03 22.00
CA ALA A 213 -18.85 0.44 23.30
C ALA A 213 -19.90 -0.60 23.67
N VAL A 214 -19.43 -1.70 24.27
CA VAL A 214 -20.29 -2.72 24.87
C VAL A 214 -20.32 -2.51 26.37
N TYR A 215 -21.49 -2.35 26.92
CA TYR A 215 -21.73 -2.21 28.37
C TYR A 215 -22.20 -3.60 28.88
N VAL A 216 -21.51 -4.14 29.87
CA VAL A 216 -21.77 -5.45 30.49
C VAL A 216 -22.10 -5.29 31.97
#